data_d0cc37205fca949ae3d89e305135b306
#
_entry.id   d0cc37205fca949ae3d89e305135b306
#
_cell.length_a   1.000
_cell.length_b   1.000
_cell.length_c   1.000
_cell.angle_alpha   90.00
_cell.angle_beta   90.00
_cell.angle_gamma   90.00
#
_symmetry.space_group_name_H-M   'P 1'
#
loop_
_entity.id
_entity.type
_entity.pdbx_description
1 polymer ?
#
loop_
_entity_poly.entity_id
_entity_poly.type
_entity_poly.pdbx_seq_one_letter_code
_entity_poly.pdbx_strand_id
1 'polypeptide(L)'
;MSFKIAPQVFSIGIALLLLSACTAARTSLIEVKAIIEPSSSEKAYNGIVLPLLDKGFDLKMNDRDLRVTTTEYKKYASAGVWPPFDFYLQVKAVVRDTQDGKYQIALTPKIKEQNRLNSSAFTEHALIIYSDKEQKEDYATHSGGGKAMLEGQLLFLGIVQAIADVLGLPAEQFKQNLQQTEVIGM
;
A
#
# COMPACT_ATOMS: atom_id res chain seq x y z
N MET A 1 -32.27 9.54 -58.60
CA MET A 1 -32.33 10.08 -57.23
C MET A 1 -31.11 9.57 -56.48
N SER A 2 -30.10 10.43 -56.28
CA SER A 2 -28.85 10.07 -55.55
C SER A 2 -28.97 10.53 -54.13
N PHE A 3 -28.94 9.56 -53.20
CA PHE A 3 -28.85 9.86 -51.78
C PHE A 3 -27.39 10.14 -51.43
N LYS A 4 -27.09 11.39 -51.09
CA LYS A 4 -25.82 11.77 -50.43
C LYS A 4 -25.96 11.52 -48.94
N ILE A 5 -25.36 10.44 -48.45
CA ILE A 5 -25.20 10.19 -47.00
C ILE A 5 -24.07 11.05 -46.50
N ALA A 6 -24.34 11.95 -45.54
CA ALA A 6 -23.41 12.91 -44.99
C ALA A 6 -22.36 12.21 -44.09
N PRO A 7 -21.09 12.65 -44.13
CA PRO A 7 -19.97 12.01 -43.40
C PRO A 7 -19.86 12.39 -41.89
N GLN A 8 -20.93 12.94 -41.31
CA GLN A 8 -20.84 13.46 -39.92
C GLN A 8 -21.11 12.42 -38.81
N VAL A 9 -21.60 11.22 -39.17
CA VAL A 9 -21.91 10.21 -38.12
C VAL A 9 -20.73 9.36 -37.71
N PHE A 10 -19.64 9.36 -38.50
CA PHE A 10 -18.45 8.55 -38.23
C PHE A 10 -17.46 9.15 -37.21
N SER A 11 -17.48 10.48 -37.03
CA SER A 11 -16.54 11.19 -36.14
C SER A 11 -16.90 11.09 -34.65
N ILE A 12 -18.17 10.89 -34.31
CA ILE A 12 -18.63 10.84 -32.91
C ILE A 12 -18.34 9.46 -32.29
N GLY A 13 -18.40 8.39 -33.10
CA GLY A 13 -18.13 7.03 -32.63
C GLY A 13 -16.67 6.77 -32.23
N ILE A 14 -15.72 7.41 -32.92
CA ILE A 14 -14.28 7.25 -32.65
C ILE A 14 -13.86 8.05 -31.40
N ALA A 15 -14.46 9.22 -31.16
CA ALA A 15 -14.18 10.02 -29.97
C ALA A 15 -14.67 9.35 -28.66
N LEU A 16 -15.80 8.62 -28.70
CA LEU A 16 -16.30 7.86 -27.55
C LEU A 16 -15.48 6.60 -27.25
N LEU A 17 -14.86 5.98 -28.26
CA LEU A 17 -13.98 4.80 -28.07
C LEU A 17 -12.60 5.18 -27.52
N LEU A 18 -12.14 6.40 -27.71
CA LEU A 18 -10.87 6.89 -27.16
C LEU A 18 -10.97 7.35 -25.71
N LEU A 19 -12.17 7.66 -25.20
CA LEU A 19 -12.40 8.04 -23.81
C LEU A 19 -12.51 6.85 -22.85
N SER A 20 -12.71 5.63 -23.36
CA SER A 20 -12.76 4.42 -22.53
C SER A 20 -11.39 3.76 -22.27
N ALA A 21 -10.29 4.34 -22.73
CA ALA A 21 -8.99 3.67 -22.76
C ALA A 21 -8.01 4.06 -21.64
N CYS A 22 -8.41 4.86 -20.65
CA CYS A 22 -7.45 5.36 -19.63
C CYS A 22 -7.96 5.35 -18.19
N THR A 23 -8.80 4.41 -17.80
CA THR A 23 -9.04 4.17 -16.37
C THR A 23 -8.24 2.94 -15.93
N ALA A 24 -7.01 3.15 -15.47
CA ALA A 24 -6.27 2.10 -14.79
C ALA A 24 -6.80 2.00 -13.35
N ALA A 25 -7.47 0.90 -13.03
CA ALA A 25 -7.84 0.62 -11.66
C ALA A 25 -6.58 0.29 -10.86
N ARG A 26 -6.29 1.06 -9.82
CA ARG A 26 -5.20 0.76 -8.89
C ARG A 26 -5.74 0.03 -7.68
N THR A 27 -5.09 -1.06 -7.30
CA THR A 27 -5.42 -1.80 -6.08
C THR A 27 -4.56 -1.27 -4.94
N SER A 28 -5.22 -0.72 -3.92
CA SER A 28 -4.56 -0.20 -2.72
C SER A 28 -4.77 -1.13 -1.54
N LEU A 29 -3.70 -1.40 -0.79
CA LEU A 29 -3.75 -2.16 0.45
C LEU A 29 -4.07 -1.20 1.60
N ILE A 30 -5.28 -1.33 2.15
CA ILE A 30 -5.73 -0.50 3.26
C ILE A 30 -5.24 -1.06 4.58
N GLU A 31 -5.33 -2.37 4.76
CA GLU A 31 -5.05 -3.01 6.04
C GLU A 31 -4.78 -4.51 5.85
N VAL A 32 -3.96 -5.07 6.71
CA VAL A 32 -3.78 -6.52 6.82
C VAL A 32 -4.22 -6.97 8.21
N LYS A 33 -5.04 -7.99 8.29
CA LYS A 33 -5.62 -8.50 9.55
C LYS A 33 -5.33 -9.98 9.77
N ALA A 34 -5.02 -10.32 11.02
CA ALA A 34 -5.02 -11.72 11.47
C ALA A 34 -5.78 -11.85 12.79
N ILE A 35 -6.44 -13.00 12.99
CA ILE A 35 -7.02 -13.38 14.27
C ILE A 35 -6.08 -14.41 14.89
N ILE A 36 -5.71 -14.20 16.15
CA ILE A 36 -4.77 -15.04 16.86
C ILE A 36 -5.33 -15.49 18.21
N GLU A 37 -4.85 -16.62 18.69
CA GLU A 37 -5.12 -17.17 20.03
C GLU A 37 -3.86 -17.06 20.89
N PRO A 38 -3.48 -15.89 21.38
CA PRO A 38 -2.26 -15.74 22.13
C PRO A 38 -2.47 -16.19 23.58
N SER A 39 -1.39 -16.62 24.19
CA SER A 39 -1.36 -16.89 25.63
C SER A 39 -1.50 -15.61 26.47
N SER A 40 -1.25 -14.42 25.88
CA SER A 40 -1.49 -13.12 26.50
C SER A 40 -1.54 -12.02 25.45
N SER A 41 -2.25 -10.93 25.75
CA SER A 41 -2.30 -9.73 24.91
C SER A 41 -0.93 -9.06 24.78
N GLU A 42 -0.12 -9.13 25.83
CA GLU A 42 1.23 -8.60 25.82
C GLU A 42 2.15 -9.36 24.85
N LYS A 43 2.04 -10.68 24.79
CA LYS A 43 2.75 -11.50 23.82
C LYS A 43 2.38 -11.13 22.39
N ALA A 44 1.07 -10.92 22.13
CA ALA A 44 0.59 -10.47 20.84
C ALA A 44 1.18 -9.10 20.47
N TYR A 45 1.17 -8.15 21.39
CA TYR A 45 1.68 -6.82 21.19
C TYR A 45 3.20 -6.78 20.95
N ASN A 46 3.97 -7.46 21.80
CA ASN A 46 5.41 -7.58 21.66
C ASN A 46 5.81 -8.28 20.36
N GLY A 47 5.03 -9.29 19.93
CA GLY A 47 5.20 -9.98 18.66
C GLY A 47 5.06 -9.08 17.42
N ILE A 48 4.46 -7.90 17.58
CA ILE A 48 4.39 -6.87 16.53
C ILE A 48 5.52 -5.87 16.67
N VAL A 49 5.76 -5.36 17.87
CA VAL A 49 6.71 -4.26 18.12
C VAL A 49 8.14 -4.70 17.81
N LEU A 50 8.55 -5.89 18.24
CA LEU A 50 9.92 -6.37 18.01
C LEU A 50 10.28 -6.48 16.53
N PRO A 51 9.50 -7.12 15.66
CA PRO A 51 9.79 -7.14 14.22
C PRO A 51 9.87 -5.76 13.56
N LEU A 52 9.08 -4.79 14.00
CA LEU A 52 9.17 -3.41 13.49
C LEU A 52 10.52 -2.77 13.85
N LEU A 53 10.95 -2.92 15.09
CA LEU A 53 12.27 -2.44 15.55
C LEU A 53 13.42 -3.16 14.83
N ASP A 54 13.35 -4.49 14.68
CA ASP A 54 14.35 -5.30 13.97
C ASP A 54 14.47 -4.93 12.49
N LYS A 55 13.35 -4.51 11.87
CA LYS A 55 13.34 -3.94 10.51
C LYS A 55 13.83 -2.49 10.48
N GLY A 56 14.27 -1.92 11.61
CA GLY A 56 14.86 -0.59 11.74
C GLY A 56 13.83 0.54 11.62
N PHE A 57 12.61 0.32 12.10
CA PHE A 57 11.62 1.38 12.27
C PHE A 57 11.75 1.99 13.67
N ASP A 58 11.77 3.30 13.75
CA ASP A 58 11.60 4.03 15.01
C ASP A 58 10.12 4.12 15.36
N LEU A 59 9.78 4.09 16.64
CA LEU A 59 8.40 4.18 17.09
C LEU A 59 8.06 5.65 17.37
N LYS A 60 7.06 6.16 16.64
CA LYS A 60 6.46 7.49 16.86
C LYS A 60 5.51 7.49 18.06
N MET A 61 4.72 6.42 18.18
CA MET A 61 3.76 6.19 19.24
C MET A 61 3.80 4.73 19.65
N ASN A 62 3.84 4.47 20.94
CA ASN A 62 3.86 3.13 21.48
C ASN A 62 3.02 3.10 22.77
N ASP A 63 1.71 2.95 22.60
CA ASP A 63 0.75 2.87 23.69
C ASP A 63 0.45 1.41 24.01
N ARG A 64 0.99 0.92 25.12
CA ARG A 64 0.82 -0.46 25.57
C ARG A 64 -0.59 -0.74 26.11
N ASP A 65 -1.22 0.24 26.75
CA ASP A 65 -2.53 0.07 27.35
C ASP A 65 -3.61 -0.04 26.28
N LEU A 66 -3.52 0.83 25.26
CA LEU A 66 -4.38 0.75 24.07
C LEU A 66 -3.91 -0.27 23.05
N ARG A 67 -2.72 -0.85 23.23
CA ARG A 67 -2.11 -1.81 22.30
C ARG A 67 -2.05 -1.28 20.86
N VAL A 68 -1.64 -0.03 20.75
CA VAL A 68 -1.45 0.67 19.48
C VAL A 68 0.00 1.11 19.36
N THR A 69 0.62 0.80 18.24
CA THR A 69 1.92 1.37 17.88
C THR A 69 1.87 1.98 16.49
N THR A 70 2.61 3.05 16.29
CA THR A 70 2.78 3.70 15.00
C THR A 70 4.27 4.00 14.85
N THR A 71 4.85 3.63 13.72
CA THR A 71 6.25 3.94 13.44
C THR A 71 6.42 5.36 12.94
N GLU A 72 7.64 5.89 13.00
CA GLU A 72 8.04 7.02 12.17
C GLU A 72 8.05 6.60 10.69
N TYR A 73 8.11 7.58 9.81
CA TYR A 73 8.30 7.33 8.38
C TYR A 73 9.75 6.90 8.10
N LYS A 74 9.92 5.66 7.65
CA LYS A 74 11.23 5.14 7.24
C LYS A 74 11.39 5.27 5.74
N LYS A 75 12.45 5.96 5.29
CA LYS A 75 12.81 6.01 3.87
C LYS A 75 13.24 4.62 3.41
N TYR A 76 12.69 4.19 2.25
CA TYR A 76 13.01 2.89 1.68
C TYR A 76 13.44 2.98 0.20
N ALA A 77 13.05 4.03 -0.52
CA ALA A 77 13.40 4.20 -1.93
C ALA A 77 13.57 5.68 -2.32
N SER A 78 14.20 5.87 -3.47
CA SER A 78 14.27 7.15 -4.19
C SER A 78 14.04 6.89 -5.67
N ALA A 79 13.26 7.74 -6.32
CA ALA A 79 12.95 7.61 -7.73
C ALA A 79 12.90 8.96 -8.44
N GLY A 80 12.91 8.90 -9.79
CA GLY A 80 12.87 10.08 -10.66
C GLY A 80 14.20 10.81 -10.78
N VAL A 81 14.49 11.24 -12.00
CA VAL A 81 15.64 12.12 -12.29
C VAL A 81 15.19 13.58 -12.12
N TRP A 82 13.99 13.89 -12.59
CA TRP A 82 13.41 15.23 -12.51
C TRP A 82 11.86 15.16 -12.63
N PRO A 83 11.13 15.59 -11.60
CA PRO A 83 11.58 15.89 -10.25
C PRO A 83 12.00 14.61 -9.49
N PRO A 84 12.98 14.72 -8.56
CA PRO A 84 13.37 13.59 -7.73
C PRO A 84 12.43 13.42 -6.54
N PHE A 85 12.05 12.19 -6.23
CA PHE A 85 11.18 11.84 -5.10
C PHE A 85 11.86 10.85 -4.15
N ASP A 86 11.55 10.98 -2.86
CA ASP A 86 11.84 10.01 -1.82
C ASP A 86 10.56 9.37 -1.34
N PHE A 87 10.62 8.06 -1.11
CA PHE A 87 9.50 7.24 -0.66
C PHE A 87 9.76 6.72 0.74
N TYR A 88 8.75 6.84 1.57
CA TYR A 88 8.79 6.45 2.97
C TYR A 88 7.62 5.55 3.30
N LEU A 89 7.86 4.54 4.15
CA LEU A 89 6.82 3.67 4.71
C LEU A 89 6.63 3.98 6.19
N GLN A 90 5.38 4.10 6.61
CA GLN A 90 4.93 4.10 8.00
C GLN A 90 4.01 2.91 8.20
N VAL A 91 4.07 2.27 9.36
CA VAL A 91 3.15 1.20 9.74
C VAL A 91 2.47 1.57 11.04
N LYS A 92 1.14 1.51 11.04
CA LYS A 92 0.33 1.53 12.26
C LYS A 92 -0.12 0.11 12.56
N ALA A 93 0.07 -0.34 13.78
CA ALA A 93 -0.38 -1.64 14.25
C ALA A 93 -1.32 -1.47 15.46
N VAL A 94 -2.37 -2.28 15.50
CA VAL A 94 -3.36 -2.29 16.56
C VAL A 94 -3.66 -3.74 16.93
N VAL A 95 -3.73 -4.03 18.24
CA VAL A 95 -4.22 -5.31 18.76
C VAL A 95 -5.54 -5.06 19.49
N ARG A 96 -6.59 -5.73 19.09
CA ARG A 96 -7.93 -5.60 19.67
C ARG A 96 -8.42 -6.93 20.22
N ASP A 97 -9.11 -6.89 21.35
CA ASP A 97 -9.85 -8.05 21.84
C ASP A 97 -11.04 -8.34 20.92
N THR A 98 -11.28 -9.60 20.63
CA THR A 98 -12.50 -10.07 19.95
C THR A 98 -13.51 -10.59 20.97
N GLN A 99 -14.78 -10.68 20.58
CA GLN A 99 -15.86 -11.13 21.50
C GLN A 99 -15.71 -12.58 21.95
N ASP A 100 -14.96 -13.40 21.21
CA ASP A 100 -14.70 -14.82 21.47
C ASP A 100 -13.39 -15.07 22.25
N GLY A 101 -12.82 -14.02 22.84
CA GLY A 101 -11.60 -14.12 23.68
C GLY A 101 -10.30 -14.28 22.90
N LYS A 102 -10.34 -14.07 21.59
CA LYS A 102 -9.16 -14.01 20.70
C LYS A 102 -8.68 -12.57 20.55
N TYR A 103 -7.59 -12.39 19.82
CA TYR A 103 -7.08 -11.08 19.48
C TYR A 103 -7.05 -10.88 17.97
N GLN A 104 -7.43 -9.69 17.53
CA GLN A 104 -7.26 -9.25 16.16
C GLN A 104 -6.06 -8.34 16.08
N ILE A 105 -5.09 -8.70 15.24
CA ILE A 105 -4.01 -7.83 14.81
C ILE A 105 -4.45 -7.12 13.54
N ALA A 106 -4.24 -5.82 13.46
CA ALA A 106 -4.47 -5.02 12.28
C ALA A 106 -3.21 -4.17 11.98
N LEU A 107 -2.69 -4.29 10.77
CA LEU A 107 -1.52 -3.57 10.28
C LEU A 107 -1.94 -2.67 9.12
N THR A 108 -1.75 -1.37 9.26
CA THR A 108 -2.11 -0.35 8.26
C THR A 108 -0.83 0.29 7.72
N PRO A 109 -0.41 0.01 6.49
CA PRO A 109 0.70 0.69 5.87
C PRO A 109 0.28 2.05 5.31
N LYS A 110 1.17 3.04 5.38
CA LYS A 110 1.05 4.33 4.70
C LYS A 110 2.32 4.65 3.95
N ILE A 111 2.19 5.12 2.74
CA ILE A 111 3.28 5.64 1.93
C ILE A 111 3.26 7.15 1.96
N LYS A 112 4.42 7.75 2.16
CA LYS A 112 4.69 9.17 1.96
C LYS A 112 5.64 9.31 0.78
N GLU A 113 5.20 10.04 -0.23
CA GLU A 113 6.01 10.46 -1.37
C GLU A 113 6.37 11.92 -1.18
N GLN A 114 7.64 12.24 -1.16
CA GLN A 114 8.15 13.57 -0.88
C GLN A 114 9.08 14.07 -2.00
N ASN A 115 8.78 15.25 -2.56
CA ASN A 115 9.65 15.87 -3.53
C ASN A 115 10.94 16.38 -2.85
N ARG A 116 12.11 15.94 -3.34
CA ARG A 116 13.41 16.34 -2.75
C ARG A 116 13.77 17.81 -2.98
N LEU A 117 13.18 18.44 -4.00
CA LEU A 117 13.39 19.87 -4.29
C LEU A 117 12.52 20.77 -3.41
N ASN A 118 11.41 20.22 -2.88
CA ASN A 118 10.51 20.92 -1.98
C ASN A 118 10.05 19.97 -0.88
N SER A 119 10.79 19.93 0.22
CA SER A 119 10.53 19.01 1.33
C SER A 119 9.19 19.24 2.04
N SER A 120 8.56 20.40 1.87
CA SER A 120 7.20 20.66 2.38
C SER A 120 6.11 20.08 1.49
N ALA A 121 6.41 19.77 0.21
CA ALA A 121 5.50 19.14 -0.72
C ALA A 121 5.59 17.61 -0.61
N PHE A 122 4.58 17.00 -0.02
CA PHE A 122 4.45 15.55 0.07
C PHE A 122 3.02 15.11 -0.16
N THR A 123 2.87 13.86 -0.57
CA THR A 123 1.59 13.17 -0.71
C THR A 123 1.60 11.92 0.15
N GLU A 124 0.53 11.68 0.89
CA GLU A 124 0.30 10.43 1.63
C GLU A 124 -0.79 9.63 0.95
N HIS A 125 -0.56 8.33 0.81
CA HIS A 125 -1.53 7.41 0.23
C HIS A 125 -1.38 6.00 0.80
N ALA A 126 -2.36 5.14 0.52
CA ALA A 126 -2.27 3.73 0.87
C ALA A 126 -1.19 3.03 0.03
N LEU A 127 -0.68 1.92 0.52
CA LEU A 127 0.27 1.11 -0.22
C LEU A 127 -0.40 0.50 -1.45
N ILE A 128 0.16 0.76 -2.63
CA ILE A 128 -0.32 0.20 -3.89
C ILE A 128 0.19 -1.22 -4.03
N ILE A 129 -0.71 -2.14 -4.38
CA ILE A 129 -0.38 -3.54 -4.67
C ILE A 129 -0.39 -3.73 -6.17
N TYR A 130 0.72 -4.17 -6.70
CA TYR A 130 0.87 -4.52 -8.11
C TYR A 130 0.71 -6.02 -8.31
N SER A 131 -0.07 -6.42 -9.30
CA SER A 131 -0.06 -7.79 -9.81
C SER A 131 1.21 -8.06 -10.61
N ASP A 132 1.60 -9.33 -10.76
CA ASP A 132 2.80 -9.72 -11.53
C ASP A 132 2.80 -9.18 -12.97
N LYS A 133 1.62 -8.98 -13.56
CA LYS A 133 1.46 -8.44 -14.91
C LYS A 133 1.70 -6.92 -14.92
N GLU A 134 1.10 -6.19 -14.00
CA GLU A 134 1.25 -4.74 -13.85
C GLU A 134 2.68 -4.36 -13.48
N GLN A 135 3.36 -5.19 -12.68
CA GLN A 135 4.77 -4.99 -12.35
C GLN A 135 5.65 -4.91 -13.60
N LYS A 136 5.41 -5.76 -14.61
CA LYS A 136 6.21 -5.80 -15.85
C LYS A 136 5.92 -4.61 -16.76
N GLU A 137 4.67 -4.15 -16.82
CA GLU A 137 4.25 -3.04 -17.66
C GLU A 137 4.67 -1.68 -17.08
N ASP A 138 4.52 -1.48 -15.78
CA ASP A 138 4.87 -0.22 -15.10
C ASP A 138 6.39 -0.01 -14.98
N TYR A 139 7.15 -1.11 -14.93
CA TYR A 139 8.62 -1.06 -14.96
C TYR A 139 9.18 -0.48 -16.28
N ALA A 140 8.45 -0.66 -17.38
CA ALA A 140 8.86 -0.20 -18.70
C ALA A 140 8.47 1.27 -19.01
N THR A 141 7.46 1.81 -18.33
CA THR A 141 6.80 3.05 -18.75
C THR A 141 6.96 4.25 -17.81
N HIS A 142 7.30 4.06 -16.53
CA HIS A 142 7.33 5.14 -15.56
C HIS A 142 8.71 5.34 -14.90
N SER A 143 9.11 6.57 -14.79
CA SER A 143 10.32 7.18 -14.22
C SER A 143 10.72 6.71 -12.80
N GLY A 144 10.72 5.40 -12.53
CA GLY A 144 11.18 4.79 -11.26
C GLY A 144 10.14 4.73 -10.14
N GLY A 145 8.98 5.38 -10.28
CA GLY A 145 7.92 5.36 -9.25
C GLY A 145 7.33 3.97 -9.01
N GLY A 146 7.06 3.21 -10.08
CA GLY A 146 6.56 1.84 -9.98
C GLY A 146 7.52 0.91 -9.24
N LYS A 147 8.84 1.05 -9.48
CA LYS A 147 9.87 0.32 -8.75
C LYS A 147 9.85 0.65 -7.27
N ALA A 148 9.78 1.93 -6.91
CA ALA A 148 9.73 2.35 -5.52
C ALA A 148 8.48 1.82 -4.80
N MET A 149 7.31 1.82 -5.46
CA MET A 149 6.09 1.24 -4.90
C MET A 149 6.22 -0.27 -4.65
N LEU A 150 6.82 -1.00 -5.58
CA LEU A 150 7.10 -2.43 -5.40
C LEU A 150 8.06 -2.69 -4.23
N GLU A 151 9.11 -1.89 -4.09
CA GLU A 151 10.03 -1.98 -2.94
C GLU A 151 9.30 -1.76 -1.62
N GLY A 152 8.36 -0.79 -1.56
CA GLY A 152 7.49 -0.56 -0.40
C GLY A 152 6.56 -1.74 -0.11
N GLN A 153 5.98 -2.35 -1.14
CA GLN A 153 5.17 -3.57 -1.01
C GLN A 153 5.99 -4.73 -0.43
N LEU A 154 7.18 -5.00 -0.99
CA LEU A 154 8.05 -6.07 -0.52
C LEU A 154 8.53 -5.84 0.92
N LEU A 155 8.88 -4.60 1.27
CA LEU A 155 9.25 -4.25 2.63
C LEU A 155 8.10 -4.51 3.61
N PHE A 156 6.88 -4.08 3.28
CA PHE A 156 5.71 -4.29 4.13
C PHE A 156 5.35 -5.78 4.28
N LEU A 157 5.37 -6.55 3.19
CA LEU A 157 5.14 -8.00 3.24
C LEU A 157 6.21 -8.71 4.07
N GLY A 158 7.46 -8.26 4.01
CA GLY A 158 8.55 -8.76 4.86
C GLY A 158 8.34 -8.45 6.35
N ILE A 159 7.66 -7.35 6.70
CA ILE A 159 7.25 -7.05 8.07
C ILE A 159 6.13 -8.01 8.51
N VAL A 160 5.11 -8.20 7.67
CA VAL A 160 4.00 -9.14 7.95
C VAL A 160 4.55 -10.55 8.20
N GLN A 161 5.48 -11.02 7.35
CA GLN A 161 6.12 -12.32 7.52
C GLN A 161 6.89 -12.41 8.84
N ALA A 162 7.70 -11.41 9.19
CA ALA A 162 8.46 -11.39 10.44
C ALA A 162 7.54 -11.41 11.68
N ILE A 163 6.41 -10.72 11.64
CA ILE A 163 5.39 -10.77 12.69
C ILE A 163 4.76 -12.16 12.78
N ALA A 164 4.44 -12.75 11.64
CA ALA A 164 3.90 -14.11 11.56
C ALA A 164 4.86 -15.13 12.19
N ASP A 165 6.15 -15.05 11.85
CA ASP A 165 7.20 -15.93 12.38
C ASP A 165 7.33 -15.85 13.91
N VAL A 166 7.37 -14.60 14.45
CA VAL A 166 7.47 -14.38 15.91
C VAL A 166 6.24 -14.89 16.65
N LEU A 167 5.06 -14.78 16.03
CA LEU A 167 3.80 -15.25 16.60
C LEU A 167 3.57 -16.76 16.39
N GLY A 168 4.40 -17.42 15.57
CA GLY A 168 4.24 -18.81 15.19
C GLY A 168 3.03 -19.07 14.30
N LEU A 169 2.69 -18.11 13.43
CA LEU A 169 1.54 -18.15 12.53
C LEU A 169 1.98 -18.35 11.08
N PRO A 170 1.20 -19.08 10.26
CA PRO A 170 1.38 -19.02 8.81
C PRO A 170 1.01 -17.62 8.29
N ALA A 171 1.83 -17.07 7.38
CA ALA A 171 1.61 -15.72 6.85
C ALA A 171 0.25 -15.57 6.13
N GLU A 172 -0.29 -16.66 5.61
CA GLU A 172 -1.60 -16.71 4.94
C GLU A 172 -2.79 -16.39 5.88
N GLN A 173 -2.58 -16.45 7.20
CA GLN A 173 -3.60 -15.99 8.16
C GLN A 173 -3.78 -14.49 8.15
N PHE A 174 -2.81 -13.74 7.64
CA PHE A 174 -2.89 -12.29 7.48
C PHE A 174 -3.68 -11.95 6.21
N LYS A 175 -4.99 -11.73 6.37
CA LYS A 175 -5.90 -11.37 5.26
C LYS A 175 -5.73 -9.91 4.87
N GLN A 176 -5.52 -9.67 3.59
CA GLN A 176 -5.40 -8.33 3.02
C GLN A 176 -6.80 -7.74 2.77
N ASN A 177 -6.99 -6.48 3.19
CA ASN A 177 -8.15 -5.67 2.83
C ASN A 177 -7.72 -4.73 1.68
N LEU A 178 -8.19 -5.02 0.48
CA LEU A 178 -7.84 -4.32 -0.75
C LEU A 178 -9.00 -3.42 -1.17
N GLN A 179 -8.67 -2.22 -1.64
CA GLN A 179 -9.61 -1.29 -2.23
C GLN A 179 -9.18 -0.98 -3.66
N GLN A 180 -10.10 -1.11 -4.60
CA GLN A 180 -9.90 -0.62 -5.96
C GLN A 180 -10.26 0.86 -6.03
N THR A 181 -9.34 1.66 -6.55
CA THR A 181 -9.57 3.08 -6.80
C THR A 181 -9.41 3.33 -8.28
N GLU A 182 -10.44 3.84 -8.92
CA GLU A 182 -10.35 4.29 -10.31
C GLU A 182 -9.46 5.55 -10.36
N VAL A 183 -8.38 5.49 -11.13
CA VAL A 183 -7.58 6.67 -11.43
C VAL A 183 -8.16 7.27 -12.69
N ILE A 184 -8.89 8.37 -12.54
CA ILE A 184 -9.29 9.19 -13.67
C ILE A 184 -8.01 9.85 -14.17
N GLY A 185 -7.51 9.42 -15.33
CA GLY A 185 -6.36 10.03 -15.98
C GLY A 185 -6.67 11.50 -16.28
N MET A 186 -5.85 12.40 -15.77
CA MET A 186 -5.81 13.79 -16.22
C MET A 186 -5.00 13.90 -17.51
#